data_618cd8b693612ad2679166c2bc75c639
#
_entry.id   618cd8b693612ad2679166c2bc75c639
#
_cell.length_a   1.000
_cell.length_b   1.000
_cell.length_c   1.000
_cell.angle_alpha   90.00
_cell.angle_beta   90.00
_cell.angle_gamma   90.00
#
_symmetry.space_group_name_H-M   'P 1'
#
loop_
_entity.id
_entity.type
_entity.pdbx_description
1 polymer ?
#
loop_
_entity_poly.entity_id
_entity_poly.type
_entity_poly.pdbx_seq_one_letter_code
_entity_poly.pdbx_strand_id
1 'polypeptide(L)'
;VRAKDLGDTKLIVENDASQVKIEVNVVFRGSVLPVERRPLSAKTSDLFGVEFELPVLAPDELYASKLVAALDRQHPRDLFDVWQLYESGDISDGMVECFVIYLAGHNRPPHEV
;
A
#
# COMPACT_ATOMS: atom_id res chain seq x y z
N VAL A 1 19.17 -7.89 -17.13
CA VAL A 1 17.93 -7.22 -16.66
C VAL A 1 17.51 -6.18 -17.68
N ARG A 2 16.27 -6.22 -18.11
CA ARG A 2 15.70 -5.23 -19.03
C ARG A 2 14.59 -4.50 -18.30
N ALA A 3 14.47 -3.20 -18.54
CA ALA A 3 13.36 -2.40 -18.05
C ALA A 3 12.60 -1.83 -19.25
N LYS A 4 11.28 -1.96 -19.23
CA LYS A 4 10.37 -1.40 -20.25
C LYS A 4 9.42 -0.42 -19.58
N ASP A 5 9.48 0.81 -20.00
CA ASP A 5 8.52 1.84 -19.62
C ASP A 5 7.24 1.67 -20.46
N LEU A 6 6.10 1.57 -19.78
CA LEU A 6 4.78 1.44 -20.41
C LEU A 6 3.93 2.73 -20.25
N GLY A 7 4.56 3.84 -19.99
CA GLY A 7 3.93 5.13 -19.74
C GLY A 7 4.11 5.59 -18.29
N ASP A 8 3.54 6.73 -17.96
CA ASP A 8 3.84 7.52 -16.77
C ASP A 8 3.65 6.82 -15.41
N THR A 9 3.02 5.64 -15.37
CA THR A 9 2.66 4.96 -14.11
C THR A 9 3.04 3.49 -14.04
N LYS A 10 3.67 2.92 -15.10
CA LYS A 10 3.94 1.48 -15.17
C LYS A 10 5.34 1.19 -15.67
N LEU A 11 6.09 0.42 -14.89
CA LEU A 11 7.42 -0.08 -15.22
C LEU A 11 7.42 -1.60 -15.16
N ILE A 12 7.93 -2.26 -16.18
CA ILE A 12 8.20 -3.70 -16.17
C ILE A 12 9.70 -3.90 -16.08
N VAL A 13 10.13 -4.67 -15.08
CA VAL A 13 11.52 -5.12 -14.91
C VAL A 13 11.53 -6.61 -15.11
N GLU A 14 12.37 -7.09 -16.05
CA GLU A 14 12.43 -8.50 -16.41
C GLU A 14 13.87 -9.02 -16.57
N ASN A 15 14.04 -10.29 -16.31
CA ASN A 15 15.20 -11.09 -16.69
C ASN A 15 14.71 -12.39 -17.37
N ASP A 16 15.65 -13.29 -17.69
CA ASP A 16 15.30 -14.52 -18.43
C ASP A 16 14.41 -15.49 -17.63
N ALA A 17 14.27 -15.31 -16.31
CA ALA A 17 13.53 -16.21 -15.42
C ALA A 17 12.29 -15.59 -14.78
N SER A 18 12.19 -14.26 -14.73
CA SER A 18 11.12 -13.58 -13.98
C SER A 18 10.81 -12.18 -14.50
N GLN A 19 9.60 -11.73 -14.22
CA GLN A 19 9.12 -10.40 -14.55
C GLN A 19 8.43 -9.77 -13.34
N VAL A 20 8.75 -8.52 -13.06
CA VAL A 20 8.12 -7.71 -12.00
C VAL A 20 7.50 -6.48 -12.63
N LYS A 21 6.24 -6.24 -12.32
CA LYS A 21 5.50 -5.04 -12.71
C LYS A 21 5.45 -4.08 -11.52
N ILE A 22 5.88 -2.85 -11.75
CA ILE A 22 5.82 -1.76 -10.78
C ILE A 22 4.77 -0.77 -11.29
N GLU A 23 3.76 -0.50 -10.48
CA GLU A 23 2.71 0.48 -10.78
C GLU A 23 2.68 1.56 -9.71
N VAL A 24 2.57 2.80 -10.15
CA VAL A 24 2.42 3.96 -9.27
C VAL A 24 0.95 4.38 -9.28
N ASN A 25 0.35 4.45 -8.09
CA ASN A 25 -0.99 5.00 -7.94
C ASN A 25 -0.89 6.52 -7.74
N VAL A 26 -1.49 7.27 -8.65
CA VAL A 26 -1.48 8.76 -8.65
C VAL A 26 -2.77 9.37 -8.11
N VAL A 27 -3.72 8.55 -7.65
CA VAL A 27 -5.02 9.02 -7.15
C VAL A 27 -4.86 9.78 -5.84
N PHE A 28 -4.03 9.29 -4.93
CA PHE A 28 -3.71 9.96 -3.67
C PHE A 28 -2.44 10.79 -3.80
N ARG A 29 -2.54 12.08 -3.49
CA ARG A 29 -1.46 13.05 -3.62
C ARG A 29 -0.92 13.43 -2.24
N GLY A 30 -0.08 12.60 -1.67
CA GLY A 30 0.54 12.84 -0.39
C GLY A 30 0.19 11.81 0.67
N SER A 31 0.49 12.13 1.92
CA SER A 31 0.20 11.31 3.10
C SER A 31 -0.51 12.15 4.16
N VAL A 32 -1.33 11.51 4.99
CA VAL A 32 -2.01 12.13 6.14
C VAL A 32 -1.04 12.27 7.31
N LEU A 33 -0.26 11.22 7.55
CA LEU A 33 0.75 11.15 8.58
C LEU A 33 2.16 11.34 8.00
N PRO A 34 3.15 11.69 8.83
CA PRO A 34 4.53 11.74 8.39
C PRO A 34 4.99 10.40 7.82
N VAL A 35 5.64 10.45 6.65
CA VAL A 35 6.24 9.27 6.03
C VAL A 35 7.46 8.83 6.84
N GLU A 36 7.55 7.53 7.11
CA GLU A 36 8.64 6.92 7.84
C GLU A 36 9.66 6.31 6.88
N ARG A 37 10.95 6.44 7.19
CA ARG A 37 11.97 5.66 6.50
C ARG A 37 12.16 4.33 7.22
N ARG A 38 11.99 3.23 6.49
CA ARG A 38 12.14 1.89 7.06
C ARG A 38 13.12 1.06 6.25
N PRO A 39 13.99 0.30 6.94
CA PRO A 39 14.86 -0.66 6.27
C PRO A 39 14.04 -1.82 5.67
N LEU A 40 14.63 -2.52 4.72
CA LEU A 40 14.10 -3.81 4.27
C LEU A 40 13.96 -4.78 5.45
N SER A 41 13.02 -5.71 5.35
CA SER A 41 12.96 -6.81 6.33
C SER A 41 14.26 -7.62 6.30
N ALA A 42 14.70 -8.15 7.46
CA ALA A 42 15.90 -8.98 7.55
C ALA A 42 15.89 -10.11 6.51
N LYS A 43 14.75 -10.79 6.37
CA LYS A 43 14.57 -11.85 5.37
C LYS A 43 14.81 -11.38 3.93
N THR A 44 14.39 -10.17 3.58
CA THR A 44 14.58 -9.61 2.25
C THR A 44 16.03 -9.20 2.04
N SER A 45 16.65 -8.53 3.02
CA SER A 45 18.07 -8.16 2.98
C SER A 45 18.96 -9.37 2.82
N ASP A 46 18.73 -10.45 3.58
CA ASP A 46 19.47 -11.70 3.49
C ASP A 46 19.31 -12.38 2.14
N LEU A 47 18.06 -12.44 1.63
CA LEU A 47 17.77 -13.12 0.36
C LEU A 47 18.42 -12.43 -0.85
N PHE A 48 18.44 -11.10 -0.86
CA PHE A 48 18.94 -10.33 -2.01
C PHE A 48 20.33 -9.74 -1.79
N GLY A 49 20.90 -9.86 -0.60
CA GLY A 49 22.23 -9.31 -0.27
C GLY A 49 22.29 -7.78 -0.39
N VAL A 50 21.17 -7.09 -0.09
CA VAL A 50 21.05 -5.64 -0.22
C VAL A 50 20.49 -5.02 1.06
N GLU A 51 20.99 -3.83 1.39
CA GLU A 51 20.49 -3.03 2.51
C GLU A 51 20.18 -1.63 2.02
N PHE A 52 18.96 -1.18 2.20
CA PHE A 52 18.54 0.20 1.96
C PHE A 52 17.24 0.51 2.70
N GLU A 53 16.96 1.78 2.84
CA GLU A 53 15.71 2.27 3.43
C GLU A 53 14.79 2.85 2.37
N LEU A 54 13.50 2.61 2.55
CA LEU A 54 12.43 3.15 1.72
C LEU A 54 11.53 4.08 2.52
N PRO A 55 11.00 5.14 1.88
CA PRO A 55 9.89 5.88 2.46
C PRO A 55 8.64 4.99 2.45
N VAL A 56 8.02 4.82 3.61
CA VAL A 56 6.84 3.98 3.82
C VAL A 56 5.79 4.80 4.56
N LEU A 57 4.52 4.63 4.22
CA LEU A 57 3.42 5.21 4.98
C LEU A 57 3.44 4.71 6.42
N ALA A 58 3.04 5.57 7.35
CA ALA A 58 2.82 5.16 8.73
C ALA A 58 1.84 3.98 8.78
N PRO A 59 1.99 3.01 9.70
CA PRO A 59 1.13 1.83 9.77
C PRO A 59 -0.36 2.15 9.82
N ASP A 60 -0.76 3.13 10.62
CA ASP A 60 -2.15 3.56 10.74
C ASP A 60 -2.73 4.02 9.39
N GLU A 61 -1.97 4.81 8.65
CA GLU A 61 -2.36 5.27 7.33
C GLU A 61 -2.39 4.14 6.30
N LEU A 62 -1.40 3.24 6.34
CA LEU A 62 -1.33 2.08 5.44
C LEU A 62 -2.56 1.18 5.61
N TYR A 63 -2.93 0.85 6.85
CA TYR A 63 -4.09 0.01 7.12
C TYR A 63 -5.41 0.73 6.85
N ALA A 64 -5.51 2.00 7.17
CA ALA A 64 -6.68 2.82 6.83
C ALA A 64 -6.96 2.84 5.32
N SER A 65 -5.92 3.03 4.50
CA SER A 65 -6.04 2.99 3.04
C SER A 65 -6.47 1.62 2.51
N LYS A 66 -6.00 0.52 3.15
CA LYS A 66 -6.45 -0.84 2.83
C LYS A 66 -7.92 -1.06 3.17
N LEU A 67 -8.40 -0.53 4.30
CA LEU A 67 -9.82 -0.60 4.67
C LEU A 67 -10.71 0.10 3.63
N VAL A 68 -10.36 1.30 3.20
CA VAL A 68 -11.10 2.01 2.15
C VAL A 68 -11.07 1.23 0.83
N ALA A 69 -9.92 0.69 0.45
CA ALA A 69 -9.80 -0.13 -0.76
C ALA A 69 -10.65 -1.41 -0.69
N ALA A 70 -10.76 -2.03 0.49
CA ALA A 70 -11.58 -3.23 0.70
C ALA A 70 -13.07 -2.91 0.54
N LEU A 71 -13.53 -1.77 1.06
CA LEU A 71 -14.91 -1.30 0.89
C LEU A 71 -15.23 -1.02 -0.58
N ASP A 72 -14.34 -0.30 -1.27
CA ASP A 72 -14.54 0.10 -2.67
C ASP A 72 -14.55 -1.09 -3.64
N ARG A 73 -13.58 -2.01 -3.51
CA ARG A 73 -13.40 -3.11 -4.47
C ARG A 73 -14.13 -4.38 -4.07
N GLN A 74 -14.39 -4.60 -2.79
CA GLN A 74 -15.02 -5.79 -2.22
C GLN A 74 -14.39 -7.11 -2.71
N HIS A 75 -13.06 -7.09 -2.92
CA HIS A 75 -12.34 -8.24 -3.43
C HIS A 75 -11.98 -9.20 -2.26
N PRO A 76 -12.07 -10.54 -2.42
CA PRO A 76 -11.77 -11.50 -1.34
C PRO A 76 -10.39 -11.31 -0.69
N ARG A 77 -9.38 -10.91 -1.45
CA ARG A 77 -8.03 -10.61 -0.92
C ARG A 77 -8.03 -9.42 0.03
N ASP A 78 -8.77 -8.37 -0.31
CA ASP A 78 -8.85 -7.19 0.53
C ASP A 78 -9.60 -7.49 1.84
N LEU A 79 -10.65 -8.33 1.77
CA LEU A 79 -11.37 -8.81 2.95
C LEU A 79 -10.49 -9.69 3.85
N PHE A 80 -9.59 -10.48 3.28
CA PHE A 80 -8.62 -11.26 4.04
C PHE A 80 -7.64 -10.35 4.81
N ASP A 81 -7.15 -9.29 4.18
CA ASP A 81 -6.28 -8.30 4.84
C ASP A 81 -7.02 -7.60 6.01
N VAL A 82 -8.30 -7.25 5.81
CA VAL A 82 -9.15 -6.67 6.87
C VAL A 82 -9.38 -7.65 8.02
N TRP A 83 -9.64 -8.91 7.71
CA TRP A 83 -9.80 -9.96 8.71
C TRP A 83 -8.52 -10.14 9.54
N GLN A 84 -7.35 -10.18 8.91
CA GLN A 84 -6.08 -10.27 9.63
C GLN A 84 -5.86 -9.08 10.56
N LEU A 85 -6.20 -7.87 10.12
CA LEU A 85 -6.12 -6.67 10.95
C LEU A 85 -7.05 -6.79 12.17
N TYR A 86 -8.27 -7.26 11.97
CA TYR A 86 -9.24 -7.46 13.05
C TYR A 86 -8.75 -8.49 14.08
N GLU A 87 -8.18 -9.62 13.62
CA GLU A 87 -7.63 -10.65 14.50
C GLU A 87 -6.40 -10.16 15.29
N SER A 88 -5.62 -9.23 14.75
CA SER A 88 -4.49 -8.63 15.48
C SER A 88 -4.94 -7.68 16.59
N GLY A 89 -6.16 -7.17 16.52
CA GLY A 89 -6.73 -6.25 17.51
C GLY A 89 -6.14 -4.83 17.51
N ASP A 90 -5.32 -4.49 16.53
CA ASP A 90 -4.53 -3.27 16.48
C ASP A 90 -5.26 -2.11 15.75
N ILE A 91 -6.51 -1.85 16.08
CA ILE A 91 -7.22 -0.68 15.54
C ILE A 91 -6.99 0.52 16.46
N SER A 92 -6.17 1.46 16.02
CA SER A 92 -5.86 2.69 16.74
C SER A 92 -6.80 3.84 16.37
N ASP A 93 -6.87 4.86 17.22
CA ASP A 93 -7.59 6.11 16.91
C ASP A 93 -6.99 6.82 15.67
N GLY A 94 -5.66 6.76 15.51
CA GLY A 94 -4.96 7.30 14.33
C GLY A 94 -5.36 6.58 13.04
N MET A 95 -5.58 5.28 13.09
CA MET A 95 -6.09 4.52 11.95
C MET A 95 -7.52 4.95 11.58
N VAL A 96 -8.39 5.17 12.57
CA VAL A 96 -9.76 5.64 12.35
C VAL A 96 -9.75 7.05 11.72
N GLU A 97 -8.91 7.95 12.22
CA GLU A 97 -8.74 9.29 11.62
C GLU A 97 -8.31 9.21 10.15
N CYS A 98 -7.26 8.46 9.86
CA CYS A 98 -6.79 8.25 8.49
C CYS A 98 -7.88 7.63 7.60
N PHE A 99 -8.62 6.65 8.11
CA PHE A 99 -9.74 6.03 7.39
C PHE A 99 -10.79 7.05 6.98
N VAL A 100 -11.22 7.91 7.89
CA VAL A 100 -12.21 8.96 7.60
C VAL A 100 -11.69 9.93 6.52
N ILE A 101 -10.42 10.34 6.61
CA ILE A 101 -9.81 11.24 5.63
C ILE A 101 -9.74 10.58 4.25
N TYR A 102 -9.30 9.32 4.17
CA TYR A 102 -9.23 8.58 2.91
C TYR A 102 -10.62 8.34 2.31
N LEU A 103 -11.62 8.03 3.14
CA LEU A 103 -13.00 7.86 2.69
C LEU A 103 -13.58 9.17 2.14
N ALA A 104 -13.33 10.29 2.83
CA ALA A 104 -13.77 11.61 2.38
C ALA A 104 -13.07 12.08 1.10
N GLY A 105 -11.82 11.68 0.89
CA GLY A 105 -11.03 11.97 -0.32
C GLY A 105 -11.26 11.00 -1.48
N HIS A 106 -12.12 9.99 -1.30
CA HIS A 106 -12.39 9.00 -2.33
C HIS A 106 -13.18 9.60 -3.51
N ASN A 107 -12.96 9.06 -4.73
CA ASN A 107 -13.63 9.56 -5.93
C ASN A 107 -15.13 9.26 -5.99
N ARG A 108 -15.62 8.33 -5.18
CA ARG A 108 -17.03 8.02 -5.04
C ARG A 108 -17.58 8.61 -3.76
N PRO A 109 -18.86 8.98 -3.73
CA PRO A 109 -19.51 9.37 -2.48
C PRO A 109 -19.40 8.24 -1.42
N PRO A 110 -19.30 8.57 -0.12
CA PRO A 110 -19.13 7.55 0.93
C PRO A 110 -20.23 6.48 0.99
N HIS A 111 -21.43 6.77 0.50
CA HIS A 111 -22.53 5.81 0.44
C HIS A 111 -22.46 4.82 -0.75
N GLU A 112 -21.49 4.99 -1.64
CA GLU A 112 -21.25 4.12 -2.80
C GLU A 112 -19.93 3.32 -2.67
N VAL A 113 -19.18 3.54 -1.59
CA VAL A 113 -17.90 2.85 -1.30
C VAL A 113 -18.14 1.55 -0.53
#